data_b58fe7392f5cfcad98c216e6111eea5c
#
_entry.id   b58fe7392f5cfcad98c216e6111eea5c
#
_cell.length_a   1.000
_cell.length_b   1.000
_cell.length_c   1.000
_cell.angle_alpha   90.00
_cell.angle_beta   90.00
_cell.angle_gamma   90.00
#
_symmetry.space_group_name_H-M   'P 1'
#
loop_
_entity.id
_entity.type
_entity.pdbx_description
1 polymer ?
#
loop_
_entity_poly.entity_id
_entity_poly.type
_entity_poly.pdbx_seq_one_letter_code
_entity_poly.pdbx_strand_id
1 'polypeptide(L)'
;VTGVLTCALPICASHAEFSAVTSAGAAMVTHLFNAMSGVHHREGGVALWALTEPNLVVGLIADGVHVDPLAVRLAFSAKTAAGVALVTDAVAWNTGGFADRPITVVDGAPRLPDGTLAGSILTMDRAVRTCVEAGVALEDALVAASRTPARTLGALDRGAIAAGLRADLVVLDTSLHVEETWVGGVRSPGTVDAPRR
;
A
#
# COMPACT_ATOMS: atom_id res chain seq x y z
N VAL A 1 22.18 13.95 2.46
CA VAL A 1 21.72 12.94 3.43
C VAL A 1 20.98 11.89 2.64
N THR A 2 21.66 10.80 2.32
CA THR A 2 21.06 9.65 1.63
C THR A 2 20.46 8.73 2.68
N GLY A 3 19.24 9.01 3.10
CA GLY A 3 18.45 8.05 3.86
C GLY A 3 18.00 6.94 2.93
N VAL A 4 18.73 5.84 2.86
CA VAL A 4 18.21 4.62 2.28
C VAL A 4 17.17 4.08 3.26
N LEU A 5 15.89 4.21 2.91
CA LEU A 5 14.81 3.48 3.57
C LEU A 5 15.03 1.99 3.28
N THR A 6 15.72 1.31 4.16
CA THR A 6 15.89 -0.14 4.06
C THR A 6 14.60 -0.79 4.56
N CYS A 7 13.69 -1.09 3.66
CA CYS A 7 12.55 -1.93 3.93
C CYS A 7 12.99 -3.39 3.69
N ALA A 8 13.60 -4.00 4.69
CA ALA A 8 13.96 -5.40 4.65
C ALA A 8 13.83 -5.99 6.06
N LEU A 9 12.60 -6.35 6.42
CA LEU A 9 12.43 -7.27 7.53
C LEU A 9 12.44 -8.68 6.97
N PRO A 10 13.26 -9.61 7.54
CA PRO A 10 13.14 -11.02 7.21
C PRO A 10 11.70 -11.47 7.46
N ILE A 11 11.12 -12.15 6.49
CA ILE A 11 9.75 -12.67 6.50
C ILE A 11 9.45 -13.52 7.76
N CYS A 12 10.51 -14.08 8.38
CA CYS A 12 10.48 -14.89 9.59
C CYS A 12 11.37 -14.30 10.70
N ALA A 13 11.39 -12.98 10.86
CA ALA A 13 12.17 -12.35 11.91
C ALA A 13 11.71 -12.79 13.31
N SER A 14 12.64 -12.96 14.23
CA SER A 14 12.37 -13.03 15.64
C SER A 14 12.01 -11.63 16.19
N HIS A 15 11.37 -11.58 17.35
CA HIS A 15 11.06 -10.30 18.01
C HIS A 15 12.32 -9.45 18.28
N ALA A 16 13.46 -10.10 18.60
CA ALA A 16 14.72 -9.41 18.82
C ALA A 16 15.24 -8.74 17.55
N GLU A 17 15.17 -9.42 16.41
CA GLU A 17 15.55 -8.85 15.11
C GLU A 17 14.62 -7.72 14.69
N PHE A 18 13.29 -7.88 14.88
CA PHE A 18 12.32 -6.83 14.64
C PHE A 18 12.62 -5.58 15.47
N SER A 19 12.87 -5.75 16.79
CA SER A 19 13.22 -4.65 17.68
C SER A 19 14.53 -3.98 17.31
N ALA A 20 15.54 -4.75 16.88
CA ALA A 20 16.81 -4.21 16.44
C ALA A 20 16.65 -3.33 15.19
N VAL A 21 15.87 -3.77 14.21
CA VAL A 21 15.63 -3.02 12.96
C VAL A 21 14.81 -1.75 13.22
N THR A 22 13.79 -1.80 14.07
CA THR A 22 13.01 -0.61 14.45
C THR A 22 13.84 0.38 15.24
N SER A 23 14.67 -0.09 16.17
CA SER A 23 15.63 0.74 16.92
C SER A 23 16.71 1.38 16.02
N ALA A 24 17.07 0.72 14.92
CA ALA A 24 17.97 1.26 13.90
C ALA A 24 17.29 2.28 12.96
N GLY A 25 16.00 2.58 13.13
CA GLY A 25 15.29 3.62 12.42
C GLY A 25 14.47 3.14 11.21
N ALA A 26 14.09 1.86 11.15
CA ALA A 26 13.10 1.41 10.17
C ALA A 26 11.79 2.18 10.38
N ALA A 27 11.27 2.76 9.29
CA ALA A 27 10.08 3.61 9.33
C ALA A 27 8.82 2.93 8.76
N MET A 28 8.99 1.82 8.03
CA MET A 28 7.89 1.16 7.33
C MET A 28 8.09 -0.35 7.23
N VAL A 29 6.98 -1.09 7.34
CA VAL A 29 6.86 -2.50 6.95
C VAL A 29 6.04 -2.57 5.67
N THR A 30 6.56 -3.21 4.63
CA THR A 30 5.85 -3.33 3.34
C THR A 30 4.81 -4.45 3.39
N HIS A 31 3.84 -4.41 2.47
CA HIS A 31 2.81 -5.43 2.17
C HIS A 31 2.33 -6.25 3.40
N LEU A 32 1.89 -5.51 4.46
CA LEU A 32 1.44 -6.10 5.72
C LEU A 32 0.58 -7.37 5.50
N PHE A 33 0.79 -8.38 6.31
CA PHE A 33 0.24 -9.74 6.26
C PHE A 33 0.81 -10.65 5.16
N ASN A 34 1.39 -10.10 4.09
CA ASN A 34 1.88 -10.89 2.96
C ASN A 34 3.33 -11.30 3.19
N ALA A 35 3.62 -12.58 2.94
CA ALA A 35 4.94 -13.17 3.07
C ALA A 35 5.62 -12.87 4.43
N MET A 36 4.86 -12.86 5.53
CA MET A 36 5.37 -12.64 6.88
C MET A 36 4.63 -13.49 7.91
N SER A 37 5.22 -13.66 9.10
CA SER A 37 4.53 -14.29 10.22
C SER A 37 3.34 -13.43 10.65
N GLY A 38 2.18 -14.09 10.82
CA GLY A 38 0.87 -13.45 11.02
C GLY A 38 0.62 -12.97 12.45
N VAL A 39 -0.66 -12.80 12.76
CA VAL A 39 -1.15 -12.42 14.08
C VAL A 39 -1.53 -13.69 14.85
N HIS A 40 -0.79 -13.99 15.92
CA HIS A 40 -1.11 -15.09 16.80
C HIS A 40 -1.02 -14.65 18.27
N HIS A 41 -2.00 -15.03 19.08
CA HIS A 41 -2.19 -14.48 20.44
C HIS A 41 -1.14 -14.96 21.47
N ARG A 42 -0.44 -16.05 21.23
CA ARG A 42 0.61 -16.59 22.11
C ARG A 42 2.02 -16.38 21.55
N GLU A 43 2.14 -16.32 20.25
CA GLU A 43 3.41 -16.13 19.55
C GLU A 43 3.22 -14.99 18.55
N GLY A 44 3.63 -13.79 18.95
CA GLY A 44 3.55 -12.63 18.06
C GLY A 44 4.43 -12.84 16.82
N GLY A 45 3.89 -12.48 15.66
CA GLY A 45 4.63 -12.44 14.41
C GLY A 45 4.88 -11.02 13.94
N VAL A 46 5.61 -10.87 12.85
CA VAL A 46 5.95 -9.57 12.24
C VAL A 46 4.71 -8.73 12.01
N ALA A 47 3.60 -9.31 11.54
CA ALA A 47 2.37 -8.59 11.32
C ALA A 47 1.80 -8.00 12.63
N LEU A 48 1.79 -8.77 13.72
CA LEU A 48 1.33 -8.29 15.03
C LEU A 48 2.22 -7.17 15.56
N TRP A 49 3.54 -7.36 15.51
CA TRP A 49 4.49 -6.35 15.99
C TRP A 49 4.42 -5.07 15.17
N ALA A 50 4.29 -5.16 13.84
CA ALA A 50 4.11 -3.99 12.98
C ALA A 50 2.83 -3.22 13.29
N LEU A 51 1.73 -3.92 13.58
CA LEU A 51 0.45 -3.31 13.96
C LEU A 51 0.53 -2.60 15.32
N THR A 52 1.36 -3.08 16.24
CA THR A 52 1.47 -2.54 17.60
C THR A 52 2.63 -1.56 17.80
N GLU A 53 3.61 -1.50 16.89
CA GLU A 53 4.73 -0.54 16.94
C GLU A 53 4.25 0.84 16.46
N PRO A 54 4.14 1.85 17.34
CA PRO A 54 3.50 3.13 16.99
C PRO A 54 4.26 3.94 15.93
N ASN A 55 5.58 3.78 15.86
CA ASN A 55 6.44 4.57 14.96
C ASN A 55 6.58 3.97 13.56
N LEU A 56 6.07 2.77 13.33
CA LEU A 56 6.09 2.15 12.01
C LEU A 56 4.84 2.47 11.21
N VAL A 57 5.02 2.81 9.95
CA VAL A 57 3.96 2.81 8.94
C VAL A 57 3.86 1.40 8.36
N VAL A 58 2.65 0.93 8.09
CA VAL A 58 2.43 -0.36 7.43
C VAL A 58 1.95 -0.13 6.00
N GLY A 59 2.61 -0.73 5.03
CA GLY A 59 2.17 -0.79 3.64
C GLY A 59 1.07 -1.82 3.48
N LEU A 60 -0.07 -1.47 2.88
CA LEU A 60 -1.24 -2.34 2.77
C LEU A 60 -1.70 -2.46 1.32
N ILE A 61 -1.80 -3.69 0.81
CA ILE A 61 -2.35 -4.00 -0.52
C ILE A 61 -3.84 -4.29 -0.37
N ALA A 62 -4.67 -3.29 -0.59
CA ALA A 62 -6.12 -3.40 -0.42
C ALA A 62 -6.80 -3.75 -1.76
N ASP A 63 -6.63 -4.97 -2.25
CA ASP A 63 -7.21 -5.45 -3.51
C ASP A 63 -8.29 -6.53 -3.33
N GLY A 64 -8.51 -6.99 -2.09
CA GLY A 64 -9.44 -8.07 -1.76
C GLY A 64 -8.91 -9.47 -2.10
N VAL A 65 -7.67 -9.60 -2.58
CA VAL A 65 -6.99 -10.87 -2.90
C VAL A 65 -5.83 -11.10 -1.93
N HIS A 66 -4.95 -10.12 -1.76
CA HIS A 66 -3.82 -10.17 -0.84
C HIS A 66 -4.25 -10.02 0.62
N VAL A 67 -5.27 -9.22 0.87
CA VAL A 67 -5.75 -8.92 2.23
C VAL A 67 -7.27 -8.96 2.27
N ASP A 68 -7.81 -9.75 3.19
CA ASP A 68 -9.24 -9.83 3.47
C ASP A 68 -9.77 -8.46 3.97
N PRO A 69 -11.00 -8.05 3.60
CA PRO A 69 -11.60 -6.80 4.05
C PRO A 69 -11.60 -6.60 5.58
N LEU A 70 -11.76 -7.66 6.36
CA LEU A 70 -11.68 -7.57 7.83
C LEU A 70 -10.25 -7.27 8.31
N ALA A 71 -9.24 -7.81 7.64
CA ALA A 71 -7.84 -7.51 7.94
C ALA A 71 -7.46 -6.08 7.51
N VAL A 72 -8.05 -5.54 6.43
CA VAL A 72 -7.96 -4.12 6.09
C VAL A 72 -8.49 -3.27 7.23
N ARG A 73 -9.70 -3.53 7.73
CA ARG A 73 -10.29 -2.82 8.88
C ARG A 73 -9.42 -2.94 10.14
N LEU A 74 -8.88 -4.12 10.41
CA LEU A 74 -7.99 -4.34 11.55
C LEU A 74 -6.75 -3.45 11.46
N ALA A 75 -6.12 -3.34 10.28
CA ALA A 75 -4.95 -2.48 10.07
C ALA A 75 -5.27 -1.02 10.38
N PHE A 76 -6.39 -0.49 9.84
CA PHE A 76 -6.82 0.89 10.12
C PHE A 76 -7.21 1.12 11.58
N SER A 77 -7.83 0.13 12.24
CA SER A 77 -8.19 0.23 13.66
C SER A 77 -6.97 0.25 14.56
N ALA A 78 -5.93 -0.52 14.23
CA ALA A 78 -4.71 -0.61 15.03
C ALA A 78 -3.76 0.58 14.80
N LYS A 79 -3.66 1.08 13.56
CA LYS A 79 -2.64 2.06 13.15
C LYS A 79 -3.18 3.45 12.87
N THR A 80 -4.48 3.62 12.72
CA THR A 80 -5.12 4.81 12.13
C THR A 80 -4.63 5.10 10.70
N ALA A 81 -5.25 6.06 10.00
CA ALA A 81 -4.82 6.43 8.64
C ALA A 81 -3.38 6.96 8.56
N ALA A 82 -2.88 7.57 9.64
CA ALA A 82 -1.52 8.10 9.71
C ALA A 82 -0.44 7.01 9.80
N GLY A 83 -0.80 5.81 10.19
CA GLY A 83 0.09 4.66 10.28
C GLY A 83 -0.11 3.62 9.17
N VAL A 84 -1.04 3.85 8.22
CA VAL A 84 -1.27 2.98 7.05
C VAL A 84 -0.89 3.74 5.78
N ALA A 85 -0.05 3.14 4.94
CA ALA A 85 0.21 3.59 3.57
C ALA A 85 -0.38 2.56 2.59
N LEU A 86 -1.34 2.95 1.77
CA LEU A 86 -1.80 2.09 0.69
C LEU A 86 -0.68 1.95 -0.34
N VAL A 87 -0.40 0.73 -0.73
CA VAL A 87 0.56 0.36 -1.76
C VAL A 87 -0.11 -0.56 -2.77
N THR A 88 0.28 -0.48 -4.03
CA THR A 88 -0.26 -1.35 -5.06
C THR A 88 0.47 -2.68 -5.14
N ASP A 89 1.78 -2.66 -4.96
CA ASP A 89 2.64 -3.80 -5.28
C ASP A 89 2.40 -4.33 -6.71
N ALA A 90 2.05 -3.40 -7.62
CA ALA A 90 1.68 -3.73 -8.98
C ALA A 90 2.90 -4.12 -9.80
N VAL A 91 2.76 -5.17 -10.60
CA VAL A 91 3.81 -5.68 -11.49
C VAL A 91 3.42 -5.51 -12.95
N ALA A 92 4.42 -5.48 -13.83
CA ALA A 92 4.22 -5.39 -15.28
C ALA A 92 3.81 -6.76 -15.87
N TRP A 93 2.69 -7.29 -15.43
CA TRP A 93 2.19 -8.62 -15.78
C TRP A 93 1.90 -8.80 -17.28
N ASN A 94 1.63 -7.70 -18.00
CA ASN A 94 1.28 -7.69 -19.43
C ASN A 94 2.51 -7.63 -20.36
N THR A 95 3.72 -7.60 -19.83
CA THR A 95 4.97 -7.53 -20.62
C THR A 95 5.66 -8.88 -20.81
N GLY A 96 4.99 -10.00 -20.47
CA GLY A 96 5.51 -11.35 -20.63
C GLY A 96 6.23 -11.94 -19.42
N GLY A 97 6.16 -11.27 -18.26
CA GLY A 97 6.74 -11.75 -17.01
C GLY A 97 8.20 -11.31 -16.80
N PHE A 98 8.79 -11.77 -15.72
CA PHE A 98 10.21 -11.57 -15.42
C PHE A 98 11.04 -12.68 -16.10
N ALA A 99 11.80 -12.31 -17.10
CA ALA A 99 12.84 -13.12 -17.80
C ALA A 99 12.55 -14.64 -17.92
N ASP A 100 12.64 -15.40 -16.84
CA ASP A 100 12.47 -16.87 -16.84
C ASP A 100 11.24 -17.35 -16.07
N ARG A 101 10.38 -16.43 -15.59
CA ARG A 101 9.18 -16.75 -14.80
C ARG A 101 7.94 -16.17 -15.44
N PRO A 102 7.18 -16.95 -16.23
CA PRO A 102 5.93 -16.47 -16.79
C PRO A 102 4.94 -16.15 -15.68
N ILE A 103 4.33 -14.97 -15.76
CA ILE A 103 3.28 -14.52 -14.86
C ILE A 103 1.96 -14.59 -15.61
N THR A 104 0.95 -15.19 -15.00
CA THR A 104 -0.43 -15.21 -15.52
C THR A 104 -1.37 -14.58 -14.51
N VAL A 105 -2.38 -13.85 -14.98
CA VAL A 105 -3.40 -13.32 -14.09
C VAL A 105 -4.49 -14.38 -13.91
N VAL A 106 -4.66 -14.83 -12.68
CA VAL A 106 -5.69 -15.79 -12.28
C VAL A 106 -6.43 -15.22 -11.08
N ASP A 107 -7.76 -15.23 -11.13
CA ASP A 107 -8.64 -14.68 -10.07
C ASP A 107 -8.28 -13.24 -9.65
N GLY A 108 -7.95 -12.41 -10.63
CA GLY A 108 -7.66 -10.99 -10.42
C GLY A 108 -6.28 -10.66 -9.87
N ALA A 109 -5.38 -11.64 -9.76
CA ALA A 109 -4.01 -11.41 -9.31
C ALA A 109 -2.96 -12.11 -10.19
N PRO A 110 -1.78 -11.49 -10.38
CA PRO A 110 -0.63 -12.14 -11.01
C PRO A 110 -0.12 -13.32 -10.19
N ARG A 111 0.09 -14.45 -10.84
CA ARG A 111 0.61 -15.67 -10.21
C ARG A 111 1.74 -16.30 -11.00
N LEU A 112 2.66 -16.89 -10.27
CA LEU A 112 3.67 -17.79 -10.82
C LEU A 112 3.05 -19.16 -11.19
N PRO A 113 3.75 -20.02 -11.97
CA PRO A 113 3.25 -21.33 -12.36
C PRO A 113 2.88 -22.25 -11.20
N ASP A 114 3.48 -22.07 -10.02
CA ASP A 114 3.19 -22.80 -8.79
C ASP A 114 1.98 -22.27 -8.03
N GLY A 115 1.31 -21.21 -8.55
CA GLY A 115 0.17 -20.55 -7.92
C GLY A 115 0.52 -19.45 -6.92
N THR A 116 1.81 -19.22 -6.64
CA THR A 116 2.25 -18.15 -5.73
C THR A 116 1.88 -16.78 -6.28
N LEU A 117 1.36 -15.90 -5.43
CA LEU A 117 1.11 -14.50 -5.78
C LEU A 117 2.43 -13.80 -6.16
N ALA A 118 2.42 -13.07 -7.25
CA ALA A 118 3.59 -12.40 -7.84
C ALA A 118 3.36 -10.89 -7.97
N GLY A 119 2.90 -10.26 -6.89
CA GLY A 119 2.47 -8.88 -6.88
C GLY A 119 1.02 -8.71 -7.34
N SER A 120 0.60 -7.50 -7.65
CA SER A 120 -0.79 -7.16 -7.97
C SER A 120 -0.97 -6.52 -9.35
N ILE A 121 -2.24 -6.33 -9.74
CA ILE A 121 -2.69 -5.45 -10.83
C ILE A 121 -3.50 -4.27 -10.27
N LEU A 122 -3.36 -4.01 -8.97
CA LEU A 122 -4.12 -3.00 -8.25
C LEU A 122 -3.77 -1.59 -8.73
N THR A 123 -4.79 -0.77 -8.89
CA THR A 123 -4.65 0.68 -9.04
C THR A 123 -4.98 1.38 -7.73
N MET A 124 -4.44 2.59 -7.49
CA MET A 124 -4.61 3.25 -6.20
C MET A 124 -6.06 3.66 -5.94
N ASP A 125 -6.81 4.07 -6.96
CA ASP A 125 -8.24 4.36 -6.85
C ASP A 125 -9.04 3.12 -6.45
N ARG A 126 -8.71 1.94 -7.00
CA ARG A 126 -9.32 0.68 -6.58
C ARG A 126 -8.96 0.33 -5.14
N ALA A 127 -7.72 0.58 -4.70
CA ALA A 127 -7.34 0.39 -3.30
C ALA A 127 -8.19 1.24 -2.35
N VAL A 128 -8.43 2.52 -2.70
CA VAL A 128 -9.32 3.40 -1.93
C VAL A 128 -10.74 2.86 -1.89
N ARG A 129 -11.31 2.46 -3.04
CA ARG A 129 -12.66 1.85 -3.10
C ARG A 129 -12.77 0.62 -2.21
N THR A 130 -11.81 -0.31 -2.31
CA THR A 130 -11.78 -1.53 -1.49
C THR A 130 -11.72 -1.20 0.02
N CYS A 131 -10.97 -0.19 0.43
CA CYS A 131 -10.97 0.28 1.81
C CYS A 131 -12.35 0.77 2.26
N VAL A 132 -13.02 1.58 1.44
CA VAL A 132 -14.36 2.11 1.73
C VAL A 132 -15.38 0.98 1.79
N GLU A 133 -15.35 0.03 0.84
CA GLU A 133 -16.19 -1.18 0.83
C GLU A 133 -15.95 -2.05 2.06
N ALA A 134 -14.72 -2.11 2.57
CA ALA A 134 -14.37 -2.77 3.82
C ALA A 134 -14.88 -2.03 5.07
N GLY A 135 -15.43 -0.80 4.93
CA GLY A 135 -15.95 0.00 6.03
C GLY A 135 -14.95 0.96 6.67
N VAL A 136 -13.85 1.27 5.98
CA VAL A 136 -12.95 2.37 6.35
C VAL A 136 -13.57 3.70 5.88
N ALA A 137 -13.45 4.76 6.68
CA ALA A 137 -13.90 6.08 6.27
C ALA A 137 -13.14 6.57 5.03
N LEU A 138 -13.85 7.24 4.10
CA LEU A 138 -13.23 7.71 2.85
C LEU A 138 -12.02 8.62 3.12
N GLU A 139 -12.15 9.52 4.08
CA GLU A 139 -11.08 10.45 4.48
C GLU A 139 -9.83 9.70 4.93
N ASP A 140 -9.99 8.63 5.70
CA ASP A 140 -8.90 7.79 6.18
C ASP A 140 -8.23 7.03 5.03
N ALA A 141 -9.01 6.48 4.11
CA ALA A 141 -8.49 5.80 2.91
C ALA A 141 -7.70 6.78 2.02
N LEU A 142 -8.20 8.02 1.84
CA LEU A 142 -7.50 9.06 1.08
C LEU A 142 -6.21 9.51 1.76
N VAL A 143 -6.19 9.65 3.08
CA VAL A 143 -4.97 9.96 3.85
C VAL A 143 -3.94 8.84 3.68
N ALA A 144 -4.36 7.58 3.78
CA ALA A 144 -3.51 6.41 3.60
C ALA A 144 -2.98 6.27 2.15
N ALA A 145 -3.72 6.77 1.14
CA ALA A 145 -3.30 6.76 -0.26
C ALA A 145 -2.39 7.94 -0.65
N SER A 146 -2.33 9.01 0.15
CA SER A 146 -1.65 10.25 -0.24
C SER A 146 -0.71 10.81 0.83
N ARG A 147 -1.25 11.31 1.93
CA ARG A 147 -0.46 12.02 2.96
C ARG A 147 0.51 11.10 3.69
N THR A 148 0.06 9.91 4.07
CA THR A 148 0.89 8.96 4.82
C THR A 148 2.09 8.49 4.01
N PRO A 149 1.96 8.00 2.76
CA PRO A 149 3.13 7.62 1.96
C PRO A 149 4.04 8.83 1.65
N ALA A 150 3.48 10.02 1.38
CA ALA A 150 4.29 11.21 1.15
C ALA A 150 5.16 11.56 2.36
N ARG A 151 4.59 11.53 3.58
CA ARG A 151 5.33 11.77 4.82
C ARG A 151 6.38 10.70 5.10
N THR A 152 6.06 9.44 4.86
CA THR A 152 6.98 8.32 5.03
C THR A 152 8.23 8.48 4.16
N LEU A 153 8.06 9.04 2.95
CA LEU A 153 9.17 9.36 2.03
C LEU A 153 9.82 10.73 2.28
N GLY A 154 9.38 11.48 3.28
CA GLY A 154 9.87 12.84 3.54
C GLY A 154 9.43 13.89 2.52
N ALA A 155 8.47 13.58 1.65
CA ALA A 155 7.90 14.49 0.65
C ALA A 155 6.81 15.37 1.30
N LEU A 156 7.24 16.35 2.09
CA LEU A 156 6.34 17.18 2.90
C LEU A 156 5.63 18.29 2.10
N ASP A 157 5.99 18.46 0.85
CA ASP A 157 5.42 19.45 -0.09
C ASP A 157 4.15 18.96 -0.78
N ARG A 158 3.66 17.77 -0.49
CA ARG A 158 2.50 17.11 -1.15
C ARG A 158 1.72 16.20 -0.20
N GLY A 159 0.67 15.55 -0.72
CA GLY A 159 -0.19 14.64 0.05
C GLY A 159 -1.30 15.34 0.83
N ALA A 160 -1.48 16.65 0.63
CA ALA A 160 -2.59 17.43 1.15
C ALA A 160 -2.91 18.60 0.22
N ILE A 161 -4.13 19.10 0.28
CA ILE A 161 -4.54 20.32 -0.43
C ILE A 161 -4.40 21.49 0.55
N ALA A 162 -3.33 22.26 0.39
CA ALA A 162 -3.08 23.46 1.19
C ALA A 162 -2.25 24.48 0.40
N ALA A 163 -2.40 25.76 0.74
CA ALA A 163 -1.60 26.82 0.13
C ALA A 163 -0.10 26.59 0.35
N GLY A 164 0.69 26.75 -0.70
CA GLY A 164 2.14 26.55 -0.68
C GLY A 164 2.59 25.10 -0.93
N LEU A 165 1.68 24.13 -0.95
CA LEU A 165 2.01 22.77 -1.34
C LEU A 165 1.94 22.59 -2.86
N ARG A 166 2.65 21.59 -3.34
CA ARG A 166 2.65 21.19 -4.75
C ARG A 166 1.27 20.67 -5.15
N ALA A 167 0.77 21.16 -6.27
CA ALA A 167 -0.52 20.76 -6.82
C ALA A 167 -0.43 19.42 -7.60
N ASP A 168 -0.12 18.33 -6.88
CA ASP A 168 -0.27 16.96 -7.36
C ASP A 168 -1.66 16.49 -6.91
N LEU A 169 -2.63 16.47 -7.83
CA LEU A 169 -4.04 16.28 -7.50
C LEU A 169 -4.64 15.17 -8.36
N VAL A 170 -5.62 14.49 -7.80
CA VAL A 170 -6.48 13.53 -8.52
C VAL A 170 -7.92 13.94 -8.32
N VAL A 171 -8.69 14.02 -9.40
CA VAL A 171 -10.14 14.20 -9.38
C VAL A 171 -10.78 12.84 -9.51
N LEU A 172 -11.67 12.50 -8.59
CA LEU A 172 -12.43 11.26 -8.58
C LEU A 172 -13.91 11.56 -8.85
N ASP A 173 -14.58 10.65 -9.57
CA ASP A 173 -16.03 10.66 -9.70
C ASP A 173 -16.70 10.21 -8.39
N THR A 174 -18.04 10.24 -8.37
CA THR A 174 -18.85 9.80 -7.20
C THR A 174 -18.70 8.32 -6.87
N SER A 175 -18.16 7.52 -7.80
CA SER A 175 -17.85 6.09 -7.64
C SER A 175 -16.36 5.86 -7.34
N LEU A 176 -15.62 6.95 -7.08
CA LEU A 176 -14.19 6.96 -6.75
C LEU A 176 -13.29 6.45 -7.90
N HIS A 177 -13.70 6.58 -9.16
CA HIS A 177 -12.81 6.36 -10.30
C HIS A 177 -12.10 7.66 -10.67
N VAL A 178 -10.87 7.53 -11.17
CA VAL A 178 -10.08 8.68 -11.60
C VAL A 178 -10.69 9.32 -12.85
N GLU A 179 -11.02 10.61 -12.77
CA GLU A 179 -11.42 11.44 -13.91
C GLU A 179 -10.25 12.26 -14.43
N GLU A 180 -9.46 12.85 -13.54
CA GLU A 180 -8.33 13.69 -13.90
C GLU A 180 -7.14 13.48 -12.96
N THR A 181 -5.95 13.66 -13.51
CA THR A 181 -4.70 13.70 -12.76
C THR A 181 -3.95 14.97 -13.09
N TRP A 182 -3.44 15.66 -12.07
CA TRP A 182 -2.67 16.90 -12.17
C TRP A 182 -1.33 16.71 -11.49
N VAL A 183 -0.25 17.10 -12.14
CA VAL A 183 1.12 17.02 -11.64
C VAL A 183 1.75 18.40 -11.65
N GLY A 184 2.07 18.93 -10.48
CA GLY A 184 2.62 20.28 -10.34
C GLY A 184 1.69 21.37 -10.87
N GLY A 185 0.37 21.17 -10.81
CA GLY A 185 -0.64 22.10 -11.33
C GLY A 185 -0.90 21.99 -12.83
N VAL A 186 -0.29 21.03 -13.51
CA VAL A 186 -0.52 20.76 -14.93
C VAL A 186 -1.33 19.48 -15.09
N ARG A 187 -2.44 19.55 -15.84
CA ARG A 187 -3.27 18.37 -16.14
C ARG A 187 -2.48 17.36 -16.99
N SER A 188 -2.42 16.12 -16.53
CA SER A 188 -1.78 15.04 -17.27
C SER A 188 -2.66 14.62 -18.46
N PRO A 189 -2.14 14.52 -19.69
CA PRO A 189 -2.92 14.03 -20.81
C PRO A 189 -3.19 12.53 -20.64
N GLY A 190 -4.45 12.11 -20.83
CA GLY A 190 -4.78 10.74 -21.18
C GLY A 190 -5.02 9.73 -20.07
N THR A 191 -5.86 10.02 -19.07
CA THR A 191 -6.41 8.96 -18.21
C THR A 191 -7.86 8.56 -18.56
N VAL A 192 -8.48 9.21 -19.53
CA VAL A 192 -9.93 9.03 -19.82
C VAL A 192 -10.24 7.99 -20.92
N ASP A 193 -9.24 7.47 -21.65
CA ASP A 193 -9.45 6.61 -22.82
C ASP A 193 -9.17 5.11 -22.60
N ALA A 194 -9.05 4.64 -21.38
CA ALA A 194 -9.07 3.20 -21.16
C ALA A 194 -10.52 2.71 -21.22
N PRO A 195 -10.88 1.77 -22.14
CA PRO A 195 -12.23 1.25 -22.19
C PRO A 195 -12.59 0.62 -20.84
N ARG A 196 -13.66 1.14 -20.25
CA ARG A 196 -14.25 0.57 -19.03
C ARG A 196 -14.69 -0.87 -19.35
N ARG A 197 -13.98 -1.87 -18.86
CA ARG A 197 -14.37 -3.29 -18.91
C ARG A 197 -14.83 -3.74 -17.54
#